data_0a7c243c3490cfad5bb942a154c419be
#
_entry.id   0a7c243c3490cfad5bb942a154c419be
#
_cell.length_a   1.000
_cell.length_b   1.000
_cell.length_c   1.000
_cell.angle_alpha   90.00
_cell.angle_beta   90.00
_cell.angle_gamma   90.00
#
_symmetry.space_group_name_H-M   'P 1'
#
loop_
_entity.id
_entity.type
_entity.pdbx_description
1 polymer ?
#
loop_
_entity_poly.entity_id
_entity_poly.type
_entity_poly.pdbx_seq_one_letter_code
_entity_poly.pdbx_strand_id
1 'polypeptide(L)'
;NVRDLEASMNGAFACAIHALLDPGDVVLYPVPSWNNDHYVHLAGARAVEVPVHAPTNFFPTAEMLAPHVGNARLLVLSSHANPTGTVIDPEELRRIGELVLAENRRRSWRGKRPLYLAFDMVYWTLTFGHAKFATPVGLLPDLAPYTILLDAISKSFCATGLRVGWGLMPPVVRARMADILGHVGAWAPKPEQVATASLLGMPDEIRAFRAQMEAMQPELIATLK
;
A
#
# COMPACT_ATOMS: atom_id res chain seq x y z
N ASN A 1 -12.65 -8.17 -10.60
CA ASN A 1 -13.73 -7.19 -10.46
C ASN A 1 -13.37 -6.24 -9.31
N VAL A 2 -12.77 -5.11 -9.64
CA VAL A 2 -12.60 -3.98 -8.70
C VAL A 2 -13.99 -3.35 -8.56
N ARG A 3 -14.68 -3.58 -7.45
CA ARG A 3 -16.04 -3.09 -7.26
C ARG A 3 -16.18 -2.00 -6.19
N ASP A 4 -15.15 -1.75 -5.39
CA ASP A 4 -15.24 -0.81 -4.30
C ASP A 4 -14.17 0.27 -4.45
N LEU A 5 -14.61 1.44 -4.91
CA LEU A 5 -13.82 2.65 -5.03
C LEU A 5 -14.11 3.53 -3.81
N GLU A 6 -13.05 4.01 -3.15
CA GLU A 6 -13.12 4.77 -1.92
C GLU A 6 -12.76 6.26 -2.13
N ALA A 7 -13.13 7.11 -1.18
CA ALA A 7 -12.96 8.56 -1.28
C ALA A 7 -11.50 9.05 -1.41
N SER A 8 -10.52 8.20 -1.15
CA SER A 8 -9.09 8.43 -1.41
C SER A 8 -8.27 7.24 -0.90
N MET A 9 -6.99 7.15 -1.31
CA MET A 9 -6.06 6.15 -0.75
C MET A 9 -5.96 6.25 0.79
N ASN A 10 -5.93 7.46 1.35
CA ASN A 10 -5.91 7.66 2.80
C ASN A 10 -7.19 7.12 3.48
N GLY A 11 -8.35 7.28 2.84
CA GLY A 11 -9.61 6.69 3.30
C GLY A 11 -9.56 5.17 3.27
N ALA A 12 -9.10 4.60 2.14
CA ALA A 12 -8.90 3.16 1.99
C ALA A 12 -7.97 2.59 3.08
N PHE A 13 -6.84 3.28 3.34
CA PHE A 13 -5.89 2.85 4.35
C PHE A 13 -6.46 2.96 5.77
N ALA A 14 -7.14 4.06 6.11
CA ALA A 14 -7.83 4.22 7.40
C ALA A 14 -8.88 3.13 7.61
N CYS A 15 -9.71 2.85 6.60
CA CYS A 15 -10.70 1.78 6.66
C CYS A 15 -10.05 0.40 6.81
N ALA A 16 -8.95 0.11 6.10
CA ALA A 16 -8.23 -1.15 6.23
C ALA A 16 -7.70 -1.33 7.66
N ILE A 17 -7.12 -0.30 8.25
CA ILE A 17 -6.64 -0.33 9.63
C ILE A 17 -7.79 -0.64 10.60
N HIS A 18 -8.90 0.08 10.52
CA HIS A 18 -10.05 -0.16 11.40
C HIS A 18 -10.76 -1.50 11.15
N ALA A 19 -10.69 -2.04 9.93
CA ALA A 19 -11.23 -3.37 9.61
C ALA A 19 -10.38 -4.52 10.16
N LEU A 20 -9.08 -4.30 10.37
CA LEU A 20 -8.11 -5.34 10.71
C LEU A 20 -7.66 -5.33 12.16
N LEU A 21 -7.62 -4.15 12.80
CA LEU A 21 -6.99 -3.95 14.09
C LEU A 21 -8.02 -3.78 15.21
N ASP A 22 -7.70 -4.37 16.34
CA ASP A 22 -8.31 -4.05 17.62
C ASP A 22 -7.33 -3.17 18.43
N PRO A 23 -7.81 -2.39 19.42
CA PRO A 23 -6.93 -1.64 20.33
C PRO A 23 -5.87 -2.55 20.96
N GLY A 24 -4.61 -2.11 20.90
CA GLY A 24 -3.46 -2.86 21.38
C GLY A 24 -2.82 -3.84 20.39
N ASP A 25 -3.43 -4.07 19.22
CA ASP A 25 -2.76 -4.82 18.13
C ASP A 25 -1.48 -4.10 17.68
N VAL A 26 -0.51 -4.85 17.16
CA VAL A 26 0.79 -4.31 16.74
C VAL A 26 0.80 -4.09 15.23
N VAL A 27 1.21 -2.89 14.84
CA VAL A 27 1.48 -2.52 13.44
C VAL A 27 2.98 -2.31 13.26
N LEU A 28 3.55 -3.01 12.28
CA LEU A 28 4.96 -2.97 11.91
C LEU A 28 5.12 -2.15 10.64
N TYR A 29 6.01 -1.15 10.63
CA TYR A 29 6.28 -0.34 9.45
C TYR A 29 7.68 0.29 9.47
N PRO A 30 8.28 0.58 8.29
CA PRO A 30 9.56 1.27 8.22
C PRO A 30 9.43 2.76 8.55
N VAL A 31 10.53 3.36 9.05
CA VAL A 31 10.65 4.80 9.22
C VAL A 31 11.98 5.28 8.59
N PRO A 32 11.96 6.39 7.81
CA PRO A 32 10.84 7.33 7.61
C PRO A 32 9.71 6.76 6.76
N SER A 33 8.48 7.19 7.05
CA SER A 33 7.28 6.83 6.28
C SER A 33 6.20 7.91 6.39
N TRP A 34 5.17 7.82 5.56
CA TRP A 34 4.09 8.80 5.52
C TRP A 34 2.92 8.37 6.40
N ASN A 35 2.63 9.16 7.46
CA ASN A 35 1.42 9.10 8.30
C ASN A 35 1.05 7.74 8.94
N ASN A 36 1.90 6.72 8.92
CA ASN A 36 1.59 5.44 9.53
C ASN A 36 1.36 5.56 11.04
N ASP A 37 2.16 6.37 11.72
CA ASP A 37 2.05 6.69 13.15
C ASP A 37 0.67 7.26 13.53
N HIS A 38 0.16 8.21 12.71
CA HIS A 38 -1.15 8.82 12.94
C HIS A 38 -2.28 7.79 12.85
N TYR A 39 -2.29 6.94 11.83
CA TYR A 39 -3.32 5.90 11.66
C TYR A 39 -3.26 4.84 12.75
N VAL A 40 -2.05 4.45 13.14
CA VAL A 40 -1.84 3.50 14.25
C VAL A 40 -2.35 4.08 15.56
N HIS A 41 -2.06 5.37 15.82
CA HIS A 41 -2.56 6.08 17.01
C HIS A 41 -4.10 6.16 17.02
N LEU A 42 -4.72 6.56 15.90
CA LEU A 42 -6.17 6.67 15.79
C LEU A 42 -6.90 5.33 16.00
N ALA A 43 -6.28 4.22 15.62
CA ALA A 43 -6.83 2.89 15.86
C ALA A 43 -6.59 2.36 17.30
N GLY A 44 -5.91 3.11 18.15
CA GLY A 44 -5.49 2.63 19.48
C GLY A 44 -4.52 1.45 19.43
N ALA A 45 -3.86 1.25 18.29
CA ALA A 45 -2.88 0.20 18.07
C ALA A 45 -1.48 0.61 18.56
N ARG A 46 -0.54 -0.34 18.57
CA ARG A 46 0.84 -0.11 18.99
C ARG A 46 1.76 -0.13 17.76
N ALA A 47 2.57 0.90 17.61
CA ALA A 47 3.59 0.97 16.56
C ALA A 47 4.81 0.13 16.94
N VAL A 48 5.37 -0.58 15.94
CA VAL A 48 6.74 -1.07 15.93
C VAL A 48 7.41 -0.49 14.69
N GLU A 49 8.25 0.49 14.92
CA GLU A 49 8.98 1.22 13.89
C GLU A 49 10.30 0.50 13.58
N VAL A 50 10.57 0.29 12.29
CA VAL A 50 11.83 -0.28 11.81
C VAL A 50 12.62 0.82 11.12
N PRO A 51 13.68 1.37 11.75
CA PRO A 51 14.51 2.38 11.13
C PRO A 51 15.19 1.84 9.87
N VAL A 52 15.05 2.57 8.75
CA VAL A 52 15.66 2.23 7.47
C VAL A 52 16.52 3.38 6.95
N HIS A 53 17.57 3.05 6.20
CA HIS A 53 18.60 4.01 5.78
C HIS A 53 19.03 3.77 4.33
N ALA A 54 19.86 4.65 3.80
CA ALA A 54 20.34 4.61 2.43
C ALA A 54 20.96 3.25 1.98
N PRO A 55 21.73 2.52 2.81
CA PRO A 55 22.29 1.23 2.40
C PRO A 55 21.25 0.17 2.01
N THR A 56 20.02 0.27 2.56
CA THR A 56 18.90 -0.61 2.19
C THR A 56 17.89 0.08 1.27
N ASN A 57 18.32 1.15 0.59
CA ASN A 57 17.46 1.96 -0.25
C ASN A 57 16.20 2.47 0.49
N PHE A 58 16.31 2.69 1.80
CA PHE A 58 15.23 3.10 2.70
C PHE A 58 14.05 2.11 2.77
N PHE A 59 14.33 0.82 2.55
CA PHE A 59 13.37 -0.27 2.79
C PHE A 59 13.88 -1.23 3.87
N PRO A 60 12.97 -1.86 4.63
CA PRO A 60 13.36 -2.91 5.55
C PRO A 60 13.73 -4.17 4.78
N THR A 61 14.67 -4.93 5.29
CA THR A 61 14.93 -6.29 4.81
C THR A 61 14.08 -7.31 5.57
N ALA A 62 13.93 -8.52 5.00
CA ALA A 62 13.23 -9.61 5.68
C ALA A 62 13.87 -9.93 7.05
N GLU A 63 15.20 -9.84 7.15
CA GLU A 63 15.95 -10.06 8.39
C GLU A 63 15.63 -9.00 9.45
N MET A 64 15.47 -7.73 9.04
CA MET A 64 15.07 -6.64 9.96
C MET A 64 13.66 -6.84 10.49
N LEU A 65 12.75 -7.39 9.66
CA LEU A 65 11.36 -7.61 10.04
C LEU A 65 11.14 -8.89 10.86
N ALA A 66 11.98 -9.91 10.66
CA ALA A 66 11.80 -11.24 11.25
C ALA A 66 11.60 -11.26 12.78
N PRO A 67 12.33 -10.45 13.59
CA PRO A 67 12.11 -10.42 15.04
C PRO A 67 10.74 -9.91 15.46
N HIS A 68 10.05 -9.18 14.60
CA HIS A 68 8.83 -8.41 14.92
C HIS A 68 7.54 -9.05 14.40
N VAL A 69 7.60 -9.77 13.26
CA VAL A 69 6.41 -10.32 12.61
C VAL A 69 5.58 -11.25 13.47
N GLY A 70 6.21 -11.93 14.43
CA GLY A 70 5.53 -12.87 15.35
C GLY A 70 4.46 -12.22 16.23
N ASN A 71 4.57 -10.93 16.50
CA ASN A 71 3.64 -10.16 17.33
C ASN A 71 2.80 -9.16 16.51
N ALA A 72 3.20 -8.86 15.28
CA ALA A 72 2.50 -7.90 14.43
C ALA A 72 1.17 -8.46 13.91
N ARG A 73 0.14 -7.63 13.83
CA ARG A 73 -1.14 -7.91 13.19
C ARG A 73 -1.16 -7.39 11.75
N LEU A 74 -0.42 -6.30 11.51
CA LEU A 74 -0.31 -5.65 10.22
C LEU A 74 1.15 -5.26 9.97
N LEU A 75 1.66 -5.56 8.78
CA LEU A 75 2.87 -4.98 8.20
C LEU A 75 2.44 -3.97 7.15
N VAL A 76 2.99 -2.76 7.20
CA VAL A 76 2.70 -1.71 6.22
C VAL A 76 3.96 -1.41 5.43
N LEU A 77 3.86 -1.45 4.11
CA LEU A 77 4.90 -1.06 3.18
C LEU A 77 4.31 -0.12 2.12
N SER A 78 5.09 0.84 1.67
CA SER A 78 4.75 1.72 0.55
C SER A 78 5.89 1.70 -0.46
N SER A 79 5.60 1.39 -1.71
CA SER A 79 6.56 1.51 -2.80
C SER A 79 5.87 2.16 -4.01
N HIS A 80 6.32 3.32 -4.42
CA HIS A 80 7.50 4.08 -3.98
C HIS A 80 7.35 4.61 -2.55
N ALA A 81 8.44 4.69 -1.82
CA ALA A 81 8.43 5.18 -0.45
C ALA A 81 8.30 6.72 -0.39
N ASN A 82 7.47 7.22 0.50
CA ASN A 82 7.40 8.63 0.86
C ASN A 82 8.00 8.81 2.27
N PRO A 83 9.04 9.68 2.47
CA PRO A 83 9.43 10.79 1.58
C PRO A 83 10.62 10.49 0.64
N THR A 84 11.19 9.29 0.61
CA THR A 84 12.48 9.02 -0.03
C THR A 84 12.41 8.89 -1.55
N GLY A 85 11.23 8.61 -2.12
CA GLY A 85 11.04 8.41 -3.56
C GLY A 85 11.66 7.11 -4.10
N THR A 86 12.14 6.25 -3.24
CA THR A 86 12.82 5.00 -3.60
C THR A 86 11.82 3.87 -3.88
N VAL A 87 12.24 2.89 -4.68
CA VAL A 87 11.47 1.69 -5.04
C VAL A 87 12.08 0.47 -4.37
N ILE A 88 11.27 -0.38 -3.76
CA ILE A 88 11.75 -1.62 -3.15
C ILE A 88 12.31 -2.57 -4.21
N ASP A 89 13.42 -3.21 -3.90
CA ASP A 89 13.95 -4.28 -4.75
C ASP A 89 12.95 -5.45 -4.83
N PRO A 90 12.60 -5.94 -6.03
CA PRO A 90 11.63 -7.03 -6.16
C PRO A 90 12.04 -8.32 -5.46
N GLU A 91 13.34 -8.61 -5.36
CA GLU A 91 13.81 -9.81 -4.67
C GLU A 91 13.69 -9.65 -3.16
N GLU A 92 13.95 -8.44 -2.63
CA GLU A 92 13.72 -8.18 -1.22
C GLU A 92 12.22 -8.21 -0.88
N LEU A 93 11.37 -7.66 -1.75
CA LEU A 93 9.92 -7.75 -1.59
C LEU A 93 9.44 -9.20 -1.58
N ARG A 94 10.05 -10.08 -2.40
CA ARG A 94 9.80 -11.51 -2.40
C ARG A 94 10.17 -12.13 -1.05
N ARG A 95 11.37 -11.86 -0.52
CA ARG A 95 11.82 -12.37 0.78
C ARG A 95 10.90 -11.94 1.93
N ILE A 96 10.47 -10.68 1.92
CA ILE A 96 9.46 -10.19 2.88
C ILE A 96 8.15 -10.95 2.73
N GLY A 97 7.69 -11.18 1.50
CA GLY A 97 6.50 -11.97 1.23
C GLY A 97 6.60 -13.41 1.76
N GLU A 98 7.73 -14.07 1.56
CA GLU A 98 8.00 -15.40 2.09
C GLU A 98 7.99 -15.45 3.62
N LEU A 99 8.55 -14.40 4.26
CA LEU A 99 8.48 -14.22 5.72
C LEU A 99 7.02 -14.11 6.21
N VAL A 100 6.19 -13.32 5.52
CA VAL A 100 4.75 -13.18 5.85
C VAL A 100 4.02 -14.52 5.68
N LEU A 101 4.30 -15.27 4.61
CA LEU A 101 3.71 -16.59 4.38
C LEU A 101 4.13 -17.61 5.45
N ALA A 102 5.41 -17.63 5.80
CA ALA A 102 5.94 -18.52 6.83
C ALA A 102 5.28 -18.23 8.20
N GLU A 103 5.15 -16.95 8.55
CA GLU A 103 4.49 -16.54 9.80
C GLU A 103 3.00 -16.91 9.77
N ASN A 104 2.29 -16.75 8.65
CA ASN A 104 0.89 -17.10 8.57
C ASN A 104 0.66 -18.62 8.63
N ARG A 105 1.55 -19.44 8.06
CA ARG A 105 1.53 -20.88 8.27
C ARG A 105 1.67 -21.22 9.76
N ARG A 106 2.65 -20.62 10.45
CA ARG A 106 2.86 -20.81 11.90
C ARG A 106 1.64 -20.41 12.72
N ARG A 107 0.96 -19.30 12.36
CA ARG A 107 -0.26 -18.82 13.04
C ARG A 107 -1.45 -19.74 12.82
N SER A 108 -1.65 -20.21 11.61
CA SER A 108 -2.74 -21.16 11.28
C SER A 108 -2.66 -22.42 12.14
N TRP A 109 -1.47 -22.98 12.29
CA TRP A 109 -1.24 -24.15 13.16
C TRP A 109 -1.57 -23.89 14.64
N ARG A 110 -1.54 -22.63 15.07
CA ARG A 110 -1.79 -22.22 16.46
C ARG A 110 -3.16 -21.58 16.66
N GLY A 111 -4.03 -21.55 15.64
CA GLY A 111 -5.34 -20.92 15.71
C GLY A 111 -5.26 -19.39 15.94
N LYS A 112 -4.15 -18.74 15.57
CA LYS A 112 -3.97 -17.29 15.75
C LYS A 112 -4.48 -16.51 14.53
N ARG A 113 -4.89 -15.26 14.77
CA ARG A 113 -5.27 -14.33 13.69
C ARG A 113 -4.10 -14.12 12.73
N PRO A 114 -4.36 -14.02 11.40
CA PRO A 114 -3.30 -13.84 10.41
C PRO A 114 -2.57 -12.50 10.54
N LEU A 115 -1.32 -12.45 10.08
CA LEU A 115 -0.58 -11.23 9.78
C LEU A 115 -0.98 -10.76 8.39
N TYR A 116 -1.43 -9.52 8.25
CA TYR A 116 -1.70 -8.91 6.95
C TYR A 116 -0.54 -8.03 6.50
N LEU A 117 -0.43 -7.89 5.19
CA LEU A 117 0.46 -6.94 4.51
C LEU A 117 -0.38 -5.89 3.81
N ALA A 118 -0.36 -4.64 4.27
CA ALA A 118 -0.86 -3.50 3.52
C ALA A 118 0.26 -2.93 2.65
N PHE A 119 0.03 -2.87 1.36
CA PHE A 119 0.99 -2.40 0.38
C PHE A 119 0.41 -1.21 -0.38
N ASP A 120 0.90 -0.02 -0.06
CA ASP A 120 0.55 1.22 -0.73
C ASP A 120 1.36 1.35 -2.01
N MET A 121 0.66 1.41 -3.14
CA MET A 121 1.26 1.50 -4.47
C MET A 121 0.83 2.75 -5.25
N VAL A 122 0.38 3.79 -4.57
CA VAL A 122 -0.21 5.00 -5.19
C VAL A 122 0.71 5.72 -6.20
N TYR A 123 2.01 5.45 -6.18
CA TYR A 123 3.00 6.03 -7.10
C TYR A 123 3.44 5.07 -8.23
N TRP A 124 2.85 3.90 -8.39
CA TRP A 124 3.36 2.84 -9.27
C TRP A 124 3.55 3.26 -10.74
N THR A 125 2.68 4.13 -11.27
CA THR A 125 2.83 4.65 -12.65
C THR A 125 4.01 5.60 -12.80
N LEU A 126 4.51 6.18 -11.69
CA LEU A 126 5.63 7.12 -11.65
C LEU A 126 6.98 6.41 -11.42
N THR A 127 7.10 5.19 -11.94
CA THR A 127 8.36 4.43 -11.95
C THR A 127 9.13 4.79 -13.20
N PHE A 128 10.29 5.45 -13.05
CA PHE A 128 11.06 5.99 -14.16
C PHE A 128 12.45 5.34 -14.26
N GLY A 129 13.10 5.50 -15.44
CA GLY A 129 14.43 5.01 -15.68
C GLY A 129 14.56 3.49 -15.58
N HIS A 130 15.52 3.01 -14.78
CA HIS A 130 15.81 1.59 -14.62
C HIS A 130 15.07 0.92 -13.46
N ALA A 131 14.31 1.70 -12.67
CA ALA A 131 13.55 1.15 -11.55
C ALA A 131 12.47 0.17 -12.03
N LYS A 132 12.27 -0.90 -11.27
CA LYS A 132 11.25 -1.92 -11.56
C LYS A 132 10.25 -1.96 -10.41
N PHE A 133 9.01 -1.65 -10.72
CA PHE A 133 7.93 -1.80 -9.76
C PHE A 133 7.40 -3.24 -9.78
N ALA A 134 7.16 -3.78 -8.60
CA ALA A 134 6.51 -5.07 -8.41
C ALA A 134 5.53 -5.00 -7.24
N THR A 135 4.49 -5.85 -7.28
CA THR A 135 3.58 -6.02 -6.15
C THR A 135 3.86 -7.34 -5.43
N PRO A 136 3.60 -7.43 -4.10
CA PRO A 136 3.79 -8.67 -3.36
C PRO A 136 3.04 -9.85 -3.98
N VAL A 137 1.79 -9.64 -4.38
CA VAL A 137 0.93 -10.69 -4.98
C VAL A 137 1.39 -11.05 -6.40
N GLY A 138 1.95 -10.10 -7.15
CA GLY A 138 2.52 -10.38 -8.48
C GLY A 138 3.75 -11.26 -8.40
N LEU A 139 4.57 -11.12 -7.34
CA LEU A 139 5.75 -11.95 -7.11
C LEU A 139 5.41 -13.30 -6.46
N LEU A 140 4.44 -13.30 -5.54
CA LEU A 140 4.01 -14.45 -4.76
C LEU A 140 2.48 -14.49 -4.69
N PRO A 141 1.78 -15.16 -5.62
CA PRO A 141 0.30 -15.24 -5.65
C PRO A 141 -0.31 -15.79 -4.35
N ASP A 142 0.39 -16.64 -3.63
CA ASP A 142 -0.05 -17.20 -2.34
C ASP A 142 -0.20 -16.13 -1.24
N LEU A 143 0.33 -14.93 -1.44
CA LEU A 143 0.11 -13.80 -0.54
C LEU A 143 -1.29 -13.19 -0.65
N ALA A 144 -2.04 -13.45 -1.71
CA ALA A 144 -3.34 -12.82 -1.94
C ALA A 144 -4.31 -12.91 -0.75
N PRO A 145 -4.39 -14.02 0.02
CA PRO A 145 -5.24 -14.10 1.22
C PRO A 145 -4.82 -13.20 2.38
N TYR A 146 -3.63 -12.63 2.33
CA TYR A 146 -3.01 -11.86 3.42
C TYR A 146 -2.61 -10.44 3.01
N THR A 147 -2.89 -10.03 1.77
CA THR A 147 -2.43 -8.75 1.23
C THR A 147 -3.59 -7.81 0.94
N ILE A 148 -3.42 -6.54 1.31
CA ILE A 148 -4.26 -5.42 0.91
C ILE A 148 -3.40 -4.52 0.03
N LEU A 149 -3.68 -4.48 -1.28
CA LEU A 149 -3.08 -3.53 -2.20
C LEU A 149 -3.93 -2.26 -2.22
N LEU A 150 -3.30 -1.12 -2.01
CA LEU A 150 -3.97 0.18 -1.97
C LEU A 150 -3.43 1.07 -3.09
N ASP A 151 -4.34 1.70 -3.84
CA ASP A 151 -3.99 2.56 -4.96
C ASP A 151 -5.00 3.71 -5.11
N ALA A 152 -4.64 4.73 -5.89
CA ALA A 152 -5.51 5.87 -6.19
C ALA A 152 -5.04 6.63 -7.44
N ILE A 153 -5.94 7.39 -8.03
CA ILE A 153 -5.59 8.31 -9.13
C ILE A 153 -4.84 9.56 -8.65
N SER A 154 -4.80 9.79 -7.35
CA SER A 154 -4.31 11.04 -6.74
C SER A 154 -2.91 11.45 -7.18
N LYS A 155 -1.98 10.51 -7.24
CA LYS A 155 -0.57 10.74 -7.57
C LYS A 155 -0.27 10.30 -9.00
N SER A 156 -0.64 9.08 -9.32
CA SER A 156 -0.42 8.46 -10.63
C SER A 156 -0.96 9.26 -11.82
N PHE A 157 -2.00 10.07 -11.60
CA PHE A 157 -2.66 10.86 -12.65
C PHE A 157 -2.80 12.34 -12.29
N CYS A 158 -2.03 12.84 -11.31
CA CYS A 158 -2.11 14.23 -10.83
C CYS A 158 -3.55 14.66 -10.44
N ALA A 159 -4.39 13.72 -10.03
CA ALA A 159 -5.83 13.89 -9.83
C ALA A 159 -6.21 13.93 -8.33
N THR A 160 -5.39 14.58 -7.50
CA THR A 160 -5.56 14.61 -6.03
C THR A 160 -6.92 15.17 -5.60
N GLY A 161 -7.47 16.13 -6.36
CA GLY A 161 -8.76 16.78 -6.07
C GLY A 161 -9.97 15.89 -6.31
N LEU A 162 -9.88 14.86 -7.16
CA LEU A 162 -11.01 14.00 -7.53
C LEU A 162 -11.36 12.96 -6.46
N ARG A 163 -10.50 12.73 -5.50
CA ARG A 163 -10.75 11.89 -4.33
C ARG A 163 -11.16 10.45 -4.62
N VAL A 164 -10.52 9.77 -5.57
CA VAL A 164 -10.79 8.36 -5.90
C VAL A 164 -9.57 7.49 -5.59
N GLY A 165 -9.79 6.47 -4.75
CA GLY A 165 -8.86 5.41 -4.45
C GLY A 165 -9.57 4.07 -4.40
N TRP A 166 -8.82 2.98 -4.36
CA TRP A 166 -9.35 1.63 -4.27
C TRP A 166 -8.39 0.69 -3.54
N GLY A 167 -8.93 -0.44 -3.11
CA GLY A 167 -8.14 -1.53 -2.55
C GLY A 167 -8.48 -2.87 -3.19
N LEU A 168 -7.47 -3.70 -3.39
CA LEU A 168 -7.60 -5.11 -3.75
C LEU A 168 -7.20 -5.94 -2.52
N MET A 169 -8.14 -6.75 -2.01
CA MET A 169 -7.96 -7.40 -0.73
C MET A 169 -8.78 -8.68 -0.59
N PRO A 170 -8.52 -9.51 0.43
CA PRO A 170 -9.34 -10.69 0.73
C PRO A 170 -10.81 -10.33 0.97
N PRO A 171 -11.77 -11.19 0.54
CA PRO A 171 -13.21 -10.91 0.64
C PRO A 171 -13.68 -10.55 2.06
N VAL A 172 -13.11 -11.19 3.09
CA VAL A 172 -13.47 -10.91 4.49
C VAL A 172 -13.04 -9.50 4.93
N VAL A 173 -11.90 -9.01 4.46
CA VAL A 173 -11.43 -7.65 4.74
C VAL A 173 -12.30 -6.64 3.99
N ARG A 174 -12.56 -6.92 2.71
CA ARG A 174 -13.44 -6.10 1.87
C ARG A 174 -14.84 -5.90 2.50
N ALA A 175 -15.46 -6.97 2.99
CA ALA A 175 -16.77 -6.88 3.62
C ALA A 175 -16.76 -5.91 4.80
N ARG A 176 -15.77 -6.03 5.70
CA ARG A 176 -15.62 -5.14 6.87
C ARG A 176 -15.37 -3.69 6.46
N MET A 177 -14.53 -3.46 5.46
CA MET A 177 -14.28 -2.11 4.95
C MET A 177 -15.53 -1.50 4.34
N ALA A 178 -16.31 -2.26 3.57
CA ALA A 178 -17.57 -1.81 3.00
C ALA A 178 -18.59 -1.41 4.10
N ASP A 179 -18.66 -2.17 5.18
CA ASP A 179 -19.51 -1.83 6.33
C ASP A 179 -19.07 -0.51 6.97
N ILE A 180 -17.76 -0.34 7.22
CA ILE A 180 -17.21 0.92 7.77
C ILE A 180 -17.55 2.09 6.84
N LEU A 181 -17.27 1.99 5.55
CA LEU A 181 -17.52 3.05 4.57
C LEU A 181 -19.01 3.40 4.47
N GLY A 182 -19.88 2.39 4.51
CA GLY A 182 -21.33 2.57 4.48
C GLY A 182 -21.85 3.39 5.67
N HIS A 183 -21.26 3.20 6.86
CA HIS A 183 -21.66 3.92 8.07
C HIS A 183 -20.98 5.28 8.21
N VAL A 184 -19.75 5.44 7.76
CA VAL A 184 -19.02 6.73 7.80
C VAL A 184 -19.45 7.65 6.64
N GLY A 185 -20.01 7.09 5.56
CA GLY A 185 -20.40 7.86 4.38
C GLY A 185 -19.22 8.38 3.56
N ALA A 186 -18.08 7.67 3.58
CA ALA A 186 -16.83 8.11 2.98
C ALA A 186 -16.58 7.50 1.58
N TRP A 187 -17.64 7.22 0.83
CA TRP A 187 -17.54 6.75 -0.55
C TRP A 187 -17.01 7.83 -1.50
N ALA A 188 -16.21 7.42 -2.48
CA ALA A 188 -15.84 8.30 -3.58
C ALA A 188 -17.09 8.75 -4.36
N PRO A 189 -17.14 10.00 -4.88
CA PRO A 189 -18.28 10.46 -5.66
C PRO A 189 -18.48 9.58 -6.91
N LYS A 190 -19.72 9.25 -7.24
CA LYS A 190 -20.04 8.29 -8.31
C LYS A 190 -19.55 8.71 -9.69
N PRO A 191 -19.67 10.00 -10.13
CA PRO A 191 -19.15 10.42 -11.43
C PRO A 191 -17.63 10.17 -11.55
N GLU A 192 -16.86 10.50 -10.52
CA GLU A 192 -15.42 10.31 -10.47
C GLU A 192 -15.03 8.83 -10.47
N GLN A 193 -15.83 7.97 -9.82
CA GLN A 193 -15.64 6.52 -9.89
C GLN A 193 -15.78 5.99 -11.32
N VAL A 194 -16.83 6.43 -12.03
CA VAL A 194 -17.11 6.01 -13.42
C VAL A 194 -15.98 6.50 -14.34
N ALA A 195 -15.57 7.77 -14.22
CA ALA A 195 -14.47 8.33 -14.98
C ALA A 195 -13.14 7.57 -14.72
N THR A 196 -12.85 7.27 -13.44
CA THR A 196 -11.65 6.50 -13.08
C THR A 196 -11.70 5.09 -13.66
N ALA A 197 -12.81 4.41 -13.59
CA ALA A 197 -12.96 3.07 -14.16
C ALA A 197 -12.75 3.08 -15.69
N SER A 198 -13.24 4.12 -16.39
CA SER A 198 -12.98 4.31 -17.81
C SER A 198 -11.49 4.56 -18.10
N LEU A 199 -10.84 5.45 -17.35
CA LEU A 199 -9.41 5.73 -17.48
C LEU A 199 -8.54 4.48 -17.29
N LEU A 200 -8.83 3.68 -16.28
CA LEU A 200 -8.08 2.43 -16.01
C LEU A 200 -8.25 1.39 -17.13
N GLY A 201 -9.29 1.51 -17.93
CA GLY A 201 -9.52 0.71 -19.14
C GLY A 201 -8.78 1.22 -20.39
N MET A 202 -8.00 2.31 -20.29
CA MET A 202 -7.30 2.97 -21.41
C MET A 202 -5.77 2.85 -21.26
N PRO A 203 -5.18 1.68 -21.49
CA PRO A 203 -3.75 1.46 -21.23
C PRO A 203 -2.82 2.32 -22.10
N ASP A 204 -3.26 2.71 -23.30
CA ASP A 204 -2.49 3.57 -24.19
C ASP A 204 -2.40 5.01 -23.65
N GLU A 205 -3.51 5.54 -23.16
CA GLU A 205 -3.57 6.86 -22.52
C GLU A 205 -2.70 6.88 -21.24
N ILE A 206 -2.75 5.83 -20.45
CA ILE A 206 -1.91 5.70 -19.27
C ILE A 206 -0.43 5.69 -19.64
N ARG A 207 -0.04 4.98 -20.69
CA ARG A 207 1.35 4.97 -21.18
C ARG A 207 1.77 6.33 -21.72
N ALA A 208 0.91 7.00 -22.48
CA ALA A 208 1.19 8.34 -23.00
C ALA A 208 1.38 9.36 -21.87
N PHE A 209 0.49 9.35 -20.87
CA PHE A 209 0.62 10.21 -19.68
C PHE A 209 1.93 9.96 -18.93
N ARG A 210 2.28 8.70 -18.70
CA ARG A 210 3.55 8.33 -18.04
C ARG A 210 4.76 8.84 -18.83
N ALA A 211 4.77 8.67 -20.15
CA ALA A 211 5.86 9.14 -21.00
C ALA A 211 6.00 10.67 -20.93
N GLN A 212 4.89 11.41 -20.88
CA GLN A 212 4.89 12.86 -20.69
C GLN A 212 5.51 13.24 -19.33
N MET A 213 5.11 12.57 -18.25
CA MET A 213 5.66 12.82 -16.91
C MET A 213 7.17 12.52 -16.86
N GLU A 214 7.62 11.44 -17.51
CA GLU A 214 9.04 11.09 -17.60
C GLU A 214 9.83 12.14 -18.37
N ALA A 215 9.30 12.67 -19.46
CA ALA A 215 9.95 13.71 -20.27
C ALA A 215 10.11 15.06 -19.51
N MET A 216 9.26 15.34 -18.54
CA MET A 216 9.35 16.54 -17.70
C MET A 216 10.39 16.45 -16.57
N GLN A 217 10.84 15.25 -16.21
CA GLN A 217 11.75 15.03 -15.07
C GLN A 217 13.08 15.81 -15.15
N PRO A 218 13.79 15.86 -16.29
CA PRO A 218 15.06 16.60 -16.37
C PRO A 218 14.92 18.09 -16.07
N GLU A 219 13.83 18.71 -16.55
CA GLU A 219 13.56 20.13 -16.31
C GLU A 219 13.24 20.40 -14.83
N LEU A 220 12.39 19.55 -14.22
CA LEU A 220 12.08 19.65 -12.79
C LEU A 220 13.34 19.51 -11.93
N ILE A 221 14.20 18.53 -12.23
CA ILE A 221 15.46 18.33 -11.50
C ILE A 221 16.40 19.51 -11.67
N ALA A 222 16.49 20.10 -12.87
CA ALA A 222 17.32 21.27 -13.12
C ALA A 222 16.84 22.51 -12.35
N THR A 223 15.53 22.65 -12.16
CA THR A 223 14.92 23.76 -11.41
C THR A 223 15.15 23.65 -9.90
N LEU A 224 15.36 22.43 -9.37
CA LEU A 224 15.59 22.17 -7.94
C LEU A 224 17.08 22.28 -7.53
N LYS A 225 18.00 22.38 -8.47
CA LYS A 225 19.45 22.56 -8.24
C LYS A 225 19.84 24.02 -8.18
#